data_95d61772d5413f4a260578cf12affa8b
#
_entry.id   95d61772d5413f4a260578cf12affa8b
#
_cell.length_a   1.000
_cell.length_b   1.000
_cell.length_c   1.000
_cell.angle_alpha   90.00
_cell.angle_beta   90.00
_cell.angle_gamma   90.00
#
_symmetry.space_group_name_H-M   'P 1'
#
loop_
_entity.id
_entity.type
_entity.pdbx_description
1 polymer ?
#
loop_
_entity_poly.entity_id
_entity_poly.type
_entity_poly.pdbx_seq_one_letter_code
_entity_poly.pdbx_strand_id
1 'polypeptide(L)'
;MQLDISHSGADTVVAVHSPRLDASFAPQFKADMMEIVNAGARRIVLDMRAVKLIDSSGLGTLVSILKALNGQGSIVIRGASPTVLGLFKLTRMDRVFTIEPAAATA
;
A
#
# COMPACT_ATOMS: atom_id res chain seq x y z
N MET A 1 -11.72 12.39 -2.13
CA MET A 1 -11.18 11.01 -2.10
C MET A 1 -9.72 11.05 -1.73
N GLN A 2 -9.34 10.14 -0.85
CA GLN A 2 -7.97 10.05 -0.39
C GLN A 2 -7.11 9.16 -1.29
N LEU A 3 -7.73 8.49 -2.24
CA LEU A 3 -7.03 7.60 -3.16
C LEU A 3 -7.21 8.04 -4.59
N ASP A 4 -6.15 7.89 -5.37
CA ASP A 4 -6.17 8.07 -6.81
C ASP A 4 -5.80 6.75 -7.45
N ILE A 5 -6.69 6.21 -8.27
CA ILE A 5 -6.51 4.89 -8.87
C ILE A 5 -6.29 5.03 -10.36
N SER A 6 -5.22 4.42 -10.84
CA SER A 6 -4.92 4.39 -12.27
C SER A 6 -4.43 3.00 -12.65
N HIS A 7 -4.37 2.75 -13.93
CA HIS A 7 -3.91 1.46 -14.45
C HIS A 7 -2.73 1.67 -15.37
N SER A 8 -1.75 0.78 -15.26
CA SER A 8 -0.56 0.82 -16.10
C SER A 8 -0.21 -0.63 -16.44
N GLY A 9 -0.57 -1.05 -17.65
CA GLY A 9 -0.41 -2.44 -18.04
C GLY A 9 -1.25 -3.34 -17.14
N ALA A 10 -0.62 -4.34 -16.54
CA ALA A 10 -1.28 -5.24 -15.60
C ALA A 10 -1.36 -4.68 -14.19
N ASP A 11 -0.75 -3.52 -13.94
CA ASP A 11 -0.68 -2.94 -12.61
C ASP A 11 -1.87 -2.03 -12.34
N THR A 12 -2.38 -2.11 -11.11
CA THR A 12 -3.32 -1.12 -10.59
C THR A 12 -2.52 -0.24 -9.63
N VAL A 13 -2.40 1.02 -9.97
CA VAL A 13 -1.61 1.97 -9.18
C VAL A 13 -2.56 2.78 -8.30
N VAL A 14 -2.31 2.74 -7.01
CA VAL A 14 -3.12 3.46 -6.03
C VAL A 14 -2.23 4.47 -5.32
N ALA A 15 -2.45 5.73 -5.58
CA ALA A 15 -1.74 6.79 -4.88
C ALA A 15 -2.53 7.17 -3.63
N VAL A 16 -1.88 7.08 -2.48
CA VAL A 16 -2.50 7.39 -1.19
C VAL A 16 -2.25 8.86 -0.88
N HIS A 17 -3.32 9.65 -0.94
CA HIS A 17 -3.23 11.10 -0.73
C HIS A 17 -3.57 11.47 0.71
N SER A 18 -2.91 10.84 1.66
CA SER A 18 -3.06 11.14 3.07
C SER A 18 -1.68 11.11 3.73
N PRO A 19 -1.39 12.06 4.61
CA PRO A 19 -0.11 12.02 5.34
C PRO A 19 -0.07 10.90 6.36
N ARG A 20 -1.22 10.31 6.69
CA ARG A 20 -1.31 9.26 7.70
C ARG A 20 -2.14 8.10 7.21
N LEU A 21 -1.62 6.91 7.44
CA LEU A 21 -2.39 5.69 7.27
C LEU A 21 -2.57 5.12 8.67
N ASP A 22 -3.56 5.65 9.37
CA ASP A 22 -3.81 5.37 10.79
C ASP A 22 -5.24 4.89 11.00
N ALA A 23 -5.61 4.72 12.28
CA ALA A 23 -6.92 4.18 12.64
C ALA A 23 -8.08 5.01 12.10
N SER A 24 -7.91 6.32 11.91
CA SER A 24 -8.98 7.16 11.40
C SER A 24 -9.24 6.95 9.91
N PHE A 25 -8.23 6.57 9.15
CA PHE A 25 -8.33 6.38 7.70
C PHE A 25 -8.39 4.89 7.31
N ALA A 26 -7.85 4.01 8.14
CA ALA A 26 -7.70 2.59 7.79
C ALA A 26 -9.01 1.90 7.37
N PRO A 27 -10.16 2.12 8.04
CA PRO A 27 -11.39 1.46 7.63
C PRO A 27 -11.84 1.85 6.21
N GLN A 28 -11.77 3.12 5.87
CA GLN A 28 -12.15 3.59 4.54
C GLN A 28 -11.15 3.09 3.49
N PHE A 29 -9.87 3.14 3.82
CA PHE A 29 -8.82 2.64 2.95
C PHE A 29 -9.02 1.15 2.66
N LYS A 30 -9.34 0.38 3.69
CA LYS A 30 -9.59 -1.05 3.51
C LYS A 30 -10.79 -1.28 2.60
N ALA A 31 -11.89 -0.58 2.81
CA ALA A 31 -13.07 -0.72 1.98
C ALA A 31 -12.78 -0.42 0.51
N ASP A 32 -12.07 0.67 0.25
CA ASP A 32 -11.72 1.08 -1.11
C ASP A 32 -10.80 0.05 -1.77
N MET A 33 -9.82 -0.45 -1.03
CA MET A 33 -8.88 -1.43 -1.57
C MET A 33 -9.55 -2.77 -1.82
N MET A 34 -10.49 -3.18 -0.97
CA MET A 34 -11.21 -4.43 -1.18
C MET A 34 -12.07 -4.38 -2.44
N GLU A 35 -12.62 -3.22 -2.78
CA GLU A 35 -13.32 -3.06 -4.05
C GLU A 35 -12.38 -3.30 -5.24
N ILE A 36 -11.16 -2.78 -5.14
CA ILE A 36 -10.16 -2.96 -6.19
C ILE A 36 -9.79 -4.44 -6.35
N VAL A 37 -9.59 -5.13 -5.23
CA VAL A 37 -9.28 -6.57 -5.24
C VAL A 37 -10.44 -7.36 -5.82
N ASN A 38 -11.67 -7.04 -5.41
CA ASN A 38 -12.86 -7.74 -5.89
C ASN A 38 -13.12 -7.48 -7.37
N ALA A 39 -12.66 -6.36 -7.88
CA ALA A 39 -12.76 -6.06 -9.31
C ALA A 39 -11.71 -6.78 -10.14
N GLY A 40 -10.80 -7.52 -9.53
CA GLY A 40 -9.85 -8.37 -10.22
C GLY A 40 -8.40 -7.90 -10.21
N ALA A 41 -8.09 -6.82 -9.50
CA ALA A 41 -6.71 -6.38 -9.41
C ALA A 41 -5.84 -7.46 -8.77
N ARG A 42 -4.65 -7.70 -9.34
CA ARG A 42 -3.74 -8.71 -8.84
C ARG A 42 -2.39 -8.12 -8.47
N ARG A 43 -1.83 -7.24 -9.29
CA ARG A 43 -0.61 -6.53 -8.94
C ARG A 43 -0.99 -5.09 -8.59
N ILE A 44 -0.91 -4.77 -7.32
CA ILE A 44 -1.29 -3.46 -6.80
C ILE A 44 -0.02 -2.70 -6.43
N VAL A 45 0.15 -1.52 -6.99
CA VAL A 45 1.27 -0.65 -6.66
C VAL A 45 0.72 0.48 -5.79
N LEU A 46 1.14 0.51 -4.53
CA LEU A 46 0.77 1.58 -3.61
C LEU A 46 1.82 2.67 -3.65
N ASP A 47 1.44 3.82 -4.18
CA ASP A 47 2.31 4.99 -4.16
C ASP A 47 2.09 5.72 -2.83
N MET A 48 3.09 5.66 -1.98
CA MET A 48 3.02 6.15 -0.62
C MET A 48 3.85 7.40 -0.39
N ARG A 49 4.14 8.14 -1.45
CA ARG A 49 4.98 9.35 -1.33
C ARG A 49 4.41 10.39 -0.39
N ALA A 50 3.08 10.49 -0.32
CA ALA A 50 2.42 11.44 0.57
C ALA A 50 2.30 10.94 2.01
N VAL A 51 2.50 9.65 2.24
CA VAL A 51 2.31 9.05 3.55
C VAL A 51 3.55 9.26 4.41
N LYS A 52 3.37 9.90 5.55
CA LYS A 52 4.47 10.21 6.47
C LYS A 52 4.45 9.32 7.70
N LEU A 53 3.31 8.72 8.01
CA LEU A 53 3.14 7.94 9.22
C LEU A 53 2.17 6.78 8.96
N ILE A 54 2.55 5.59 9.44
CA ILE A 54 1.68 4.41 9.47
C ILE A 54 1.68 3.90 10.89
N ASP A 55 0.50 3.62 11.44
CA ASP A 55 0.39 2.96 12.73
C ASP A 55 0.02 1.48 12.53
N SER A 56 -0.22 0.78 13.64
CA SER A 56 -0.55 -0.65 13.59
C SER A 56 -1.87 -0.91 12.85
N SER A 57 -2.81 0.02 12.92
CA SER A 57 -4.08 -0.12 12.19
C SER A 57 -3.86 -0.07 10.68
N GLY A 58 -3.04 0.87 10.23
CA GLY A 58 -2.70 0.98 8.82
C GLY A 58 -1.94 -0.24 8.32
N LEU A 59 -0.94 -0.68 9.09
CA LEU A 59 -0.14 -1.83 8.73
C LEU A 59 -1.00 -3.10 8.69
N GLY A 60 -1.86 -3.29 9.69
CA GLY A 60 -2.78 -4.42 9.72
C GLY A 60 -3.74 -4.43 8.54
N THR A 61 -4.18 -3.26 8.11
CA THR A 61 -5.03 -3.14 6.93
C THR A 61 -4.28 -3.59 5.67
N LEU A 62 -3.03 -3.18 5.51
CA LEU A 62 -2.23 -3.62 4.38
C LEU A 62 -2.08 -5.15 4.36
N VAL A 63 -1.85 -5.75 5.51
CA VAL A 63 -1.77 -7.21 5.62
C VAL A 63 -3.10 -7.86 5.24
N SER A 64 -4.23 -7.29 5.66
CA SER A 64 -5.55 -7.82 5.32
C SER A 64 -5.78 -7.79 3.81
N ILE A 65 -5.35 -6.71 3.14
CA ILE A 65 -5.49 -6.59 1.69
C ILE A 65 -4.62 -7.64 1.00
N LEU A 66 -3.40 -7.83 1.48
CA LEU A 66 -2.50 -8.83 0.92
C LEU A 66 -3.10 -10.23 1.05
N LYS A 67 -3.70 -10.54 2.21
CA LYS A 67 -4.38 -11.82 2.41
C LYS A 67 -5.55 -12.01 1.47
N ALA A 68 -6.27 -10.95 1.15
CA ALA A 68 -7.39 -11.01 0.22
C ALA A 68 -6.96 -11.39 -1.19
N LEU A 69 -5.72 -11.12 -1.57
CA LEU A 69 -5.18 -11.55 -2.85
C LEU A 69 -4.91 -13.05 -2.88
N ASN A 70 -4.88 -13.70 -1.73
CA ASN A 70 -4.82 -15.15 -1.59
C ASN A 70 -3.69 -15.81 -2.39
N GLY A 71 -2.52 -15.20 -2.39
CA GLY A 71 -1.35 -15.71 -3.11
C GLY A 71 -1.41 -15.53 -4.62
N GLN A 72 -2.46 -14.92 -5.15
CA GLN A 72 -2.63 -14.73 -6.59
C GLN A 72 -2.23 -13.34 -7.07
N GLY A 73 -1.64 -12.55 -6.18
CA GLY A 73 -1.20 -11.22 -6.52
C GLY A 73 -0.17 -10.71 -5.54
N SER A 74 0.21 -9.47 -5.72
CA SER A 74 1.23 -8.85 -4.89
C SER A 74 0.92 -7.39 -4.67
N ILE A 75 1.50 -6.85 -3.60
CA ILE A 75 1.44 -5.42 -3.32
C ILE A 75 2.86 -4.88 -3.36
N VAL A 76 3.07 -3.89 -4.20
CA VAL A 76 4.34 -3.19 -4.33
C VAL A 76 4.23 -1.86 -3.59
N ILE A 77 5.17 -1.57 -2.73
CA ILE A 77 5.24 -0.30 -2.01
C ILE A 77 6.21 0.60 -2.75
N ARG A 78 5.70 1.72 -3.25
CA ARG A 78 6.48 2.67 -4.04
C ARG A 78 6.56 4.01 -3.33
N GLY A 79 7.74 4.59 -3.32
CA GLY A 79 7.92 5.96 -2.84
C GLY A 79 7.81 6.14 -1.34
N ALA A 80 7.96 5.07 -0.57
CA ALA A 80 7.86 5.16 0.88
C ALA A 80 9.01 5.98 1.47
N SER A 81 8.70 6.83 2.43
CA SER A 81 9.71 7.62 3.13
C SER A 81 10.63 6.73 3.97
N PRO A 82 11.80 7.23 4.37
CA PRO A 82 12.69 6.45 5.26
C PRO A 82 12.00 6.01 6.54
N THR A 83 11.13 6.84 7.12
CA THR A 83 10.36 6.48 8.32
C THR A 83 9.44 5.30 8.05
N VAL A 84 8.71 5.34 6.95
CA VAL A 84 7.79 4.26 6.57
C VAL A 84 8.57 3.00 6.22
N LEU A 85 9.66 3.12 5.47
CA LEU A 85 10.51 1.98 5.14
C LEU A 85 11.08 1.33 6.40
N GLY A 86 11.49 2.16 7.38
CA GLY A 86 11.99 1.65 8.65
C GLY A 86 10.96 0.80 9.38
N LEU A 87 9.69 1.23 9.33
CA LEU A 87 8.62 0.47 9.94
C LEU A 87 8.43 -0.89 9.26
N PHE A 88 8.44 -0.92 7.93
CA PHE A 88 8.34 -2.19 7.19
C PHE A 88 9.49 -3.13 7.55
N LYS A 89 10.71 -2.61 7.66
CA LYS A 89 11.87 -3.42 8.03
C LYS A 89 11.78 -3.91 9.47
N LEU A 90 11.40 -3.03 10.38
CA LEU A 90 11.30 -3.36 11.80
C LEU A 90 10.26 -4.47 12.05
N THR A 91 9.16 -4.44 11.33
CA THR A 91 8.09 -5.42 11.46
C THR A 91 8.26 -6.61 10.53
N ARG A 92 9.32 -6.64 9.74
CA ARG A 92 9.60 -7.66 8.73
C ARG A 92 8.54 -7.74 7.63
N MET A 93 7.77 -6.70 7.48
CA MET A 93 6.77 -6.63 6.39
C MET A 93 7.42 -6.45 5.04
N ASP A 94 8.70 -6.05 4.99
CA ASP A 94 9.48 -6.00 3.76
C ASP A 94 9.67 -7.39 3.13
N ARG A 95 9.34 -8.46 3.84
CA ARG A 95 9.39 -9.82 3.32
C ARG A 95 8.12 -10.25 2.62
N VAL A 96 6.98 -9.62 2.96
CA VAL A 96 5.69 -10.00 2.39
C VAL A 96 5.17 -8.98 1.37
N PHE A 97 5.61 -7.73 1.47
CA PHE A 97 5.35 -6.72 0.46
C PHE A 97 6.60 -6.54 -0.40
N THR A 98 6.40 -6.25 -1.68
CA THR A 98 7.52 -5.93 -2.56
C THR A 98 7.86 -4.46 -2.36
N ILE A 99 9.01 -4.19 -1.79
CA ILE A 99 9.44 -2.81 -1.56
C ILE A 99 10.23 -2.35 -2.78
N GLU A 100 9.71 -1.35 -3.47
CA GLU A 100 10.42 -0.78 -4.59
C GLU A 100 11.56 0.10 -4.06
N PRO A 101 12.77 0.00 -4.60
CA PRO A 101 13.86 0.84 -4.13
C PRO A 101 13.50 2.30 -4.28
N ALA A 102 13.99 3.11 -3.35
CA ALA A 102 13.81 4.53 -3.43
C ALA A 102 14.24 4.96 -4.82
N ALA A 103 13.33 5.60 -5.51
CA ALA A 103 13.62 6.04 -6.83
C ALA A 103 14.80 6.91 -6.72
N ALA A 104 15.73 6.49 -7.39
CA ALA A 104 16.84 7.30 -7.48
C ALA A 104 16.41 8.50 -8.19
N THR A 105 15.73 9.11 -7.92
CA THR A 105 15.41 10.05 -8.52
C THR A 105 15.68 10.91 -8.44
N ALA A 106 15.92 10.83 -8.66
CA ALA A 106 16.21 11.69 -9.00
C ALA A 106 15.74 12.54 -9.21
#